data_abf1ecce39c7889c1b185bfd4756ef70
#
_entry.id   abf1ecce39c7889c1b185bfd4756ef70
#
_cell.length_a   1.000
_cell.length_b   1.000
_cell.length_c   1.000
_cell.angle_alpha   90.00
_cell.angle_beta   90.00
_cell.angle_gamma   90.00
#
_symmetry.space_group_name_H-M   'P 1'
#
loop_
_entity.id
_entity.type
_entity.pdbx_description
1 polymer ?
#
loop_
_entity_poly.entity_id
_entity_poly.type
_entity_poly.pdbx_seq_one_letter_code
_entity_poly.pdbx_strand_id
1 'polypeptide(L)'
;INISCNYQSKSKLTENQINKKVDEIVMMMNIDEKIGQMTQIDQRFLDTITDISKYSIGSLLSGGGSSPSVNEPRAWLEMYNKYQSESLKSRLQIPLIYGIDAVHGHNNVYGATIFPHNIGLGATNNPDLVYKISEITSIEVAATGIDWTFAPCLSSPEDYRWGRTYEGFSSDPKIVEKLVKAAVLGYQNVTTG
;
A
#
# COMPACT_ATOMS: atom_id res chain seq x y z
N ILE A 1 27.59 -30.47 -7.11
CA ILE A 1 26.12 -30.66 -7.33
C ILE A 1 25.55 -29.28 -7.64
N ASN A 2 25.36 -29.00 -8.95
CA ASN A 2 24.69 -27.77 -9.41
C ASN A 2 23.19 -27.92 -9.19
N ILE A 3 22.63 -27.23 -8.19
CA ILE A 3 21.20 -27.04 -8.05
C ILE A 3 20.84 -25.81 -8.88
N SER A 4 20.48 -26.04 -10.14
CA SER A 4 19.85 -25.04 -10.99
C SER A 4 18.42 -24.84 -10.47
N CYS A 5 18.16 -23.77 -9.71
CA CYS A 5 16.80 -23.32 -9.45
C CYS A 5 16.22 -22.78 -10.76
N ASN A 6 15.42 -23.60 -11.44
CA ASN A 6 14.58 -23.17 -12.54
C ASN A 6 13.47 -22.26 -11.98
N TYR A 7 13.74 -20.98 -11.91
CA TYR A 7 12.71 -19.95 -11.69
C TYR A 7 11.90 -19.84 -12.98
N GLN A 8 10.85 -20.66 -13.11
CA GLN A 8 9.85 -20.43 -14.15
C GLN A 8 9.12 -19.14 -13.80
N SER A 9 9.39 -18.08 -14.57
CA SER A 9 8.58 -16.87 -14.52
C SER A 9 7.12 -17.27 -14.80
N LYS A 10 6.27 -17.24 -13.76
CA LYS A 10 4.84 -17.41 -13.97
C LYS A 10 4.40 -16.32 -14.93
N SER A 11 3.95 -16.69 -16.12
CA SER A 11 3.40 -15.73 -17.09
C SER A 11 2.30 -14.91 -16.40
N LYS A 12 2.38 -13.58 -16.48
CA LYS A 12 1.35 -12.69 -15.94
C LYS A 12 0.01 -13.09 -16.57
N LEU A 13 -1.01 -13.25 -15.73
CA LEU A 13 -2.37 -13.54 -16.21
C LEU A 13 -2.86 -12.37 -17.08
N THR A 14 -3.57 -12.69 -18.16
CA THR A 14 -4.26 -11.68 -18.95
C THR A 14 -5.44 -11.11 -18.14
N GLU A 15 -5.88 -9.90 -18.49
CA GLU A 15 -7.04 -9.25 -17.85
C GLU A 15 -8.30 -10.15 -17.88
N ASN A 16 -8.58 -10.82 -19.00
CA ASN A 16 -9.69 -11.76 -19.09
C ASN A 16 -9.55 -12.95 -18.14
N GLN A 17 -8.33 -13.46 -17.95
CA GLN A 17 -8.09 -14.54 -16.99
C GLN A 17 -8.26 -14.07 -15.54
N ILE A 18 -7.86 -12.83 -15.24
CA ILE A 18 -8.06 -12.21 -13.94
C ILE A 18 -9.55 -12.05 -13.67
N ASN A 19 -10.29 -11.43 -14.60
CA ASN A 19 -11.73 -11.19 -14.46
C ASN A 19 -12.51 -12.51 -14.27
N LYS A 20 -12.19 -13.54 -15.04
CA LYS A 20 -12.81 -14.87 -14.87
C LYS A 20 -12.57 -15.44 -13.46
N LYS A 21 -11.35 -15.35 -12.94
CA LYS A 21 -11.05 -15.80 -11.57
C LYS A 21 -11.78 -14.98 -10.51
N VAL A 22 -11.88 -13.66 -10.69
CA VAL A 22 -12.63 -12.80 -9.80
C VAL A 22 -14.10 -13.20 -9.76
N ASP A 23 -14.74 -13.39 -10.93
CA ASP A 23 -16.13 -13.81 -11.01
C ASP A 23 -16.36 -15.16 -10.31
N GLU A 24 -15.48 -16.14 -10.54
CA GLU A 24 -15.54 -17.46 -9.89
C GLU A 24 -15.48 -17.34 -8.36
N ILE A 25 -14.57 -16.52 -7.81
CA ILE A 25 -14.43 -16.32 -6.38
C ILE A 25 -15.65 -15.57 -5.82
N VAL A 26 -16.12 -14.52 -6.48
CA VAL A 26 -17.28 -13.73 -6.04
C VAL A 26 -18.57 -14.58 -6.02
N MET A 27 -18.71 -15.50 -6.98
CA MET A 27 -19.84 -16.46 -6.98
C MET A 27 -19.79 -17.46 -5.81
N MET A 28 -18.60 -17.81 -5.32
CA MET A 28 -18.45 -18.70 -4.16
C MET A 28 -18.70 -17.99 -2.82
N MET A 29 -18.62 -16.66 -2.77
CA MET A 29 -18.79 -15.86 -1.55
C MET A 29 -20.25 -15.82 -1.11
N ASN A 30 -20.48 -16.04 0.18
CA ASN A 30 -21.74 -15.64 0.84
C ASN A 30 -21.75 -14.12 1.10
N ILE A 31 -22.86 -13.61 1.63
CA ILE A 31 -23.03 -12.16 1.84
C ILE A 31 -22.05 -11.61 2.89
N ASP A 32 -21.80 -12.35 3.96
CA ASP A 32 -20.88 -11.91 5.03
C ASP A 32 -19.44 -11.81 4.52
N GLU A 33 -19.01 -12.77 3.71
CA GLU A 33 -17.70 -12.75 3.07
C GLU A 33 -17.55 -11.60 2.07
N LYS A 34 -18.60 -11.26 1.32
CA LYS A 34 -18.59 -10.08 0.44
C LYS A 34 -18.45 -8.79 1.23
N ILE A 35 -19.16 -8.67 2.35
CA ILE A 35 -19.05 -7.52 3.26
C ILE A 35 -17.63 -7.45 3.84
N GLY A 36 -17.11 -8.59 4.31
CA GLY A 36 -15.75 -8.67 4.84
C GLY A 36 -14.69 -8.22 3.83
N GLN A 37 -14.78 -8.68 2.58
CA GLN A 37 -13.84 -8.29 1.51
C GLN A 37 -13.92 -6.79 1.16
N MET A 38 -15.04 -6.13 1.36
CA MET A 38 -15.19 -4.68 1.17
C MET A 38 -14.81 -3.87 2.41
N THR A 39 -14.44 -4.52 3.52
CA THR A 39 -14.13 -3.88 4.79
C THR A 39 -12.62 -3.66 4.92
N GLN A 40 -12.22 -2.44 5.25
CA GLN A 40 -10.87 -2.07 5.64
C GLN A 40 -10.86 -1.58 7.09
N ILE A 41 -9.94 -2.11 7.90
CA ILE A 41 -9.83 -1.77 9.32
C ILE A 41 -8.39 -1.31 9.61
N ASP A 42 -8.24 -0.23 10.40
CA ASP A 42 -6.94 0.07 11.00
C ASP A 42 -6.59 -1.04 12.01
N GLN A 43 -5.38 -1.58 11.93
CA GLN A 43 -4.93 -2.73 12.72
C GLN A 43 -5.08 -2.52 14.24
N ARG A 44 -5.16 -1.27 14.71
CA ARG A 44 -5.38 -0.93 16.12
C ARG A 44 -6.79 -1.27 16.63
N PHE A 45 -7.75 -1.42 15.72
CA PHE A 45 -9.16 -1.68 16.04
C PHE A 45 -9.58 -3.13 15.84
N LEU A 46 -8.62 -4.03 15.62
CA LEU A 46 -8.87 -5.47 15.74
C LEU A 46 -8.95 -5.82 17.23
N ASP A 47 -10.06 -6.41 17.67
CA ASP A 47 -10.18 -6.95 19.02
C ASP A 47 -9.22 -8.13 19.21
N THR A 48 -9.16 -8.99 18.21
CA THR A 48 -8.22 -10.10 18.12
C THR A 48 -7.75 -10.29 16.68
N ILE A 49 -6.57 -10.88 16.50
CA ILE A 49 -6.08 -11.19 15.14
C ILE A 49 -7.02 -12.15 14.39
N THR A 50 -7.74 -13.01 15.10
CA THR A 50 -8.69 -13.97 14.52
C THR A 50 -9.92 -13.32 13.88
N ASP A 51 -10.17 -12.03 14.14
CA ASP A 51 -11.24 -11.29 13.48
C ASP A 51 -11.00 -11.21 11.96
N ILE A 52 -9.75 -11.24 11.52
CA ILE A 52 -9.39 -11.22 10.11
C ILE A 52 -9.98 -12.43 9.39
N SER A 53 -9.76 -13.64 9.91
CA SER A 53 -10.30 -14.87 9.30
C SER A 53 -11.79 -15.05 9.56
N LYS A 54 -12.25 -14.71 10.77
CA LYS A 54 -13.64 -14.86 11.21
C LYS A 54 -14.61 -14.02 10.36
N TYR A 55 -14.24 -12.79 10.06
CA TYR A 55 -15.06 -11.85 9.28
C TYR A 55 -14.62 -11.75 7.81
N SER A 56 -13.64 -12.57 7.38
CA SER A 56 -13.11 -12.56 6.00
C SER A 56 -12.67 -11.16 5.56
N ILE A 57 -11.99 -10.41 6.43
CA ILE A 57 -11.59 -9.02 6.19
C ILE A 57 -10.66 -8.94 4.99
N GLY A 58 -11.02 -8.08 4.01
CA GLY A 58 -10.28 -7.95 2.76
C GLY A 58 -9.08 -7.01 2.84
N SER A 59 -9.08 -6.08 3.79
CA SER A 59 -8.02 -5.08 3.89
C SER A 59 -7.75 -4.65 5.33
N LEU A 60 -6.48 -4.46 5.65
CA LEU A 60 -6.03 -3.75 6.85
C LEU A 60 -5.23 -2.52 6.46
N LEU A 61 -5.10 -1.58 7.39
CA LEU A 61 -4.22 -0.44 7.23
C LEU A 61 -3.43 -0.13 8.51
N SER A 62 -2.30 0.52 8.32
CA SER A 62 -1.63 1.31 9.35
C SER A 62 -1.67 2.78 8.96
N GLY A 63 -2.50 3.55 9.65
CA GLY A 63 -2.48 5.02 9.58
C GLY A 63 -1.45 5.62 10.53
N GLY A 64 -1.37 6.96 10.58
CA GLY A 64 -0.40 7.67 11.39
C GLY A 64 -0.35 7.19 12.86
N GLY A 65 0.80 6.71 13.29
CA GLY A 65 1.05 6.19 14.62
C GLY A 65 0.63 4.74 14.88
N SER A 66 0.14 4.04 13.87
CA SER A 66 -0.20 2.62 13.94
C SER A 66 1.02 1.79 13.53
N SER A 67 1.77 1.28 14.50
CA SER A 67 3.02 0.54 14.27
C SER A 67 3.07 -0.73 15.14
N PRO A 68 3.94 -1.69 14.81
CA PRO A 68 4.25 -2.79 15.73
C PRO A 68 4.91 -2.25 17.01
N SER A 69 4.90 -3.05 18.08
CA SER A 69 5.48 -2.67 19.39
C SER A 69 6.97 -2.31 19.31
N VAL A 70 7.70 -2.94 18.41
CA VAL A 70 9.08 -2.57 18.03
C VAL A 70 9.01 -1.98 16.63
N ASN A 71 9.30 -0.68 16.49
CA ASN A 71 9.19 0.01 15.21
C ASN A 71 10.47 -0.16 14.39
N GLU A 72 10.68 -1.33 13.82
CA GLU A 72 11.80 -1.67 12.94
C GLU A 72 11.31 -2.41 11.69
N PRO A 73 11.98 -2.30 10.54
CA PRO A 73 11.52 -2.91 9.27
C PRO A 73 11.18 -4.40 9.37
N ARG A 74 11.99 -5.15 10.13
CA ARG A 74 11.75 -6.58 10.36
C ARG A 74 10.46 -6.85 11.12
N ALA A 75 10.17 -6.07 12.16
CA ALA A 75 8.95 -6.23 12.95
C ALA A 75 7.70 -5.88 12.14
N TRP A 76 7.79 -4.92 11.21
CA TRP A 76 6.73 -4.63 10.24
C TRP A 76 6.47 -5.81 9.32
N LEU A 77 7.52 -6.43 8.75
CA LEU A 77 7.39 -7.63 7.92
C LEU A 77 6.81 -8.81 8.70
N GLU A 78 7.24 -9.02 9.94
CA GLU A 78 6.69 -10.07 10.81
C GLU A 78 5.20 -9.84 11.12
N MET A 79 4.81 -8.60 11.38
CA MET A 79 3.42 -8.19 11.57
C MET A 79 2.58 -8.45 10.31
N TYR A 80 3.05 -8.01 9.15
CA TYR A 80 2.42 -8.26 7.87
C TYR A 80 2.19 -9.76 7.62
N ASN A 81 3.25 -10.56 7.78
CA ASN A 81 3.19 -12.02 7.59
C ASN A 81 2.20 -12.69 8.54
N LYS A 82 2.09 -12.21 9.77
CA LYS A 82 1.14 -12.70 10.77
C LYS A 82 -0.30 -12.43 10.33
N TYR A 83 -0.60 -11.24 9.81
CA TYR A 83 -1.93 -10.89 9.31
C TYR A 83 -2.29 -11.67 8.04
N GLN A 84 -1.35 -11.82 7.10
CA GLN A 84 -1.55 -12.65 5.91
C GLN A 84 -1.81 -14.11 6.28
N SER A 85 -1.03 -14.66 7.21
CA SER A 85 -1.22 -16.04 7.67
C SER A 85 -2.59 -16.24 8.33
N GLU A 86 -3.13 -15.23 9.00
CA GLU A 86 -4.46 -15.29 9.58
C GLU A 86 -5.55 -15.20 8.51
N SER A 87 -5.39 -14.30 7.53
CA SER A 87 -6.34 -14.16 6.42
C SER A 87 -6.52 -15.49 5.64
N LEU A 88 -5.41 -16.21 5.42
CA LEU A 88 -5.42 -17.49 4.72
C LEU A 88 -6.11 -18.64 5.50
N LYS A 89 -6.52 -18.43 6.76
CA LYS A 89 -7.36 -19.37 7.51
C LYS A 89 -8.85 -19.21 7.23
N SER A 90 -9.26 -18.14 6.54
CA SER A 90 -10.63 -17.96 6.09
C SER A 90 -11.04 -19.05 5.10
N ARG A 91 -12.35 -19.30 4.95
CA ARG A 91 -12.89 -20.38 4.10
C ARG A 91 -12.39 -20.31 2.65
N LEU A 92 -12.29 -19.12 2.08
CA LEU A 92 -11.85 -18.92 0.70
C LEU A 92 -10.36 -18.66 0.56
N GLN A 93 -9.64 -18.52 1.68
CA GLN A 93 -8.19 -18.33 1.73
C GLN A 93 -7.70 -17.15 0.87
N ILE A 94 -8.48 -16.07 0.85
CA ILE A 94 -8.13 -14.87 0.08
C ILE A 94 -7.13 -14.06 0.90
N PRO A 95 -5.94 -13.73 0.35
CA PRO A 95 -4.99 -12.86 1.02
C PRO A 95 -5.59 -11.47 1.23
N LEU A 96 -5.28 -10.83 2.35
CA LEU A 96 -5.68 -9.44 2.57
C LEU A 96 -4.76 -8.45 1.85
N ILE A 97 -5.29 -7.27 1.53
CA ILE A 97 -4.50 -6.13 1.07
C ILE A 97 -4.11 -5.29 2.28
N TYR A 98 -2.82 -4.97 2.43
CA TYR A 98 -2.34 -4.15 3.53
C TYR A 98 -1.95 -2.76 3.03
N GLY A 99 -2.59 -1.71 3.58
CA GLY A 99 -2.36 -0.33 3.18
C GLY A 99 -1.62 0.49 4.23
N ILE A 100 -0.86 1.50 3.79
CA ILE A 100 -0.13 2.42 4.67
C ILE A 100 -0.10 3.84 4.12
N ASP A 101 -0.05 4.82 5.04
CA ASP A 101 0.24 6.21 4.73
C ASP A 101 1.75 6.44 4.58
N ALA A 102 2.30 6.12 3.42
CA ALA A 102 3.69 6.42 3.07
C ALA A 102 3.74 7.70 2.20
N VAL A 103 3.35 8.83 2.78
CA VAL A 103 3.07 10.08 2.05
C VAL A 103 4.29 10.97 1.82
N HIS A 104 5.38 10.77 2.55
CA HIS A 104 6.66 11.46 2.37
C HIS A 104 7.85 10.54 2.75
N GLY A 105 7.98 9.43 2.06
CA GLY A 105 8.78 8.27 2.41
C GLY A 105 7.97 7.23 3.17
N HIS A 106 8.58 6.13 3.57
CA HIS A 106 7.94 5.15 4.44
C HIS A 106 7.95 5.65 5.91
N ASN A 107 7.34 6.82 6.12
CA ASN A 107 7.48 7.67 7.29
C ASN A 107 7.00 7.05 8.62
N ASN A 108 6.30 5.92 8.58
CA ASN A 108 5.86 5.22 9.79
C ASN A 108 6.92 4.26 10.33
N VAL A 109 7.95 3.92 9.55
CA VAL A 109 8.98 2.93 9.89
C VAL A 109 10.24 3.63 10.37
N TYR A 110 10.70 3.31 11.58
CA TYR A 110 11.96 3.83 12.08
C TYR A 110 13.14 3.35 11.22
N GLY A 111 13.98 4.29 10.80
CA GLY A 111 15.12 4.03 9.94
C GLY A 111 14.83 4.13 8.43
N ALA A 112 13.58 4.25 8.01
CA ALA A 112 13.24 4.57 6.62
C ALA A 112 13.54 6.03 6.27
N THR A 113 13.67 6.31 4.97
CA THR A 113 13.96 7.67 4.49
C THR A 113 12.75 8.58 4.66
N ILE A 114 12.93 9.71 5.33
CA ILE A 114 11.91 10.76 5.44
C ILE A 114 12.20 11.83 4.40
N PHE A 115 11.25 12.06 3.51
CA PHE A 115 11.30 13.12 2.51
C PHE A 115 10.49 14.35 2.94
N PRO A 116 10.72 15.52 2.33
CA PRO A 116 9.83 16.67 2.52
C PRO A 116 8.39 16.35 2.13
N HIS A 117 7.42 16.99 2.79
CA HIS A 117 6.03 16.93 2.38
C HIS A 117 5.81 17.46 0.96
N ASN A 118 4.72 17.04 0.33
CA ASN A 118 4.43 17.32 -1.08
C ASN A 118 4.40 18.81 -1.40
N ILE A 119 4.02 19.70 -0.48
CA ILE A 119 4.09 21.15 -0.68
C ILE A 119 5.53 21.63 -0.98
N GLY A 120 6.52 21.04 -0.30
CA GLY A 120 7.93 21.32 -0.58
C GLY A 120 8.39 20.75 -1.91
N LEU A 121 7.95 19.52 -2.25
CA LEU A 121 8.24 18.88 -3.52
C LEU A 121 7.56 19.61 -4.68
N GLY A 122 6.35 20.11 -4.48
CA GLY A 122 5.61 20.94 -5.44
C GLY A 122 6.34 22.22 -5.79
N ALA A 123 6.94 22.89 -4.77
CA ALA A 123 7.74 24.08 -4.97
C ALA A 123 8.98 23.85 -5.86
N THR A 124 9.52 22.64 -5.90
CA THR A 124 10.62 22.29 -6.82
C THR A 124 10.17 22.24 -8.27
N ASN A 125 8.91 21.95 -8.52
CA ASN A 125 8.32 21.70 -9.84
C ASN A 125 9.14 20.70 -10.70
N ASN A 126 9.82 19.76 -10.04
CA ASN A 126 10.75 18.81 -10.64
C ASN A 126 10.16 17.37 -10.63
N PRO A 127 9.58 16.88 -11.75
CA PRO A 127 9.01 15.55 -11.83
C PRO A 127 10.04 14.43 -11.70
N ASP A 128 11.29 14.62 -12.14
CA ASP A 128 12.31 13.59 -12.03
C ASP A 128 12.70 13.35 -10.57
N LEU A 129 12.74 14.41 -9.77
CA LEU A 129 12.95 14.32 -8.33
C LEU A 129 11.79 13.58 -7.65
N VAL A 130 10.55 13.94 -7.97
CA VAL A 130 9.35 13.30 -7.42
C VAL A 130 9.30 11.81 -7.79
N TYR A 131 9.62 11.47 -9.04
CA TYR A 131 9.73 10.07 -9.48
C TYR A 131 10.71 9.27 -8.60
N LYS A 132 11.93 9.78 -8.44
CA LYS A 132 12.98 9.10 -7.64
C LYS A 132 12.60 8.94 -6.17
N ILE A 133 11.98 9.95 -5.57
CA ILE A 133 11.48 9.88 -4.19
C ILE A 133 10.42 8.79 -4.06
N SER A 134 9.48 8.73 -5.00
CA SER A 134 8.42 7.72 -5.01
C SER A 134 8.96 6.31 -5.25
N GLU A 135 9.96 6.16 -6.10
CA GLU A 135 10.66 4.89 -6.34
C GLU A 135 11.36 4.39 -5.06
N ILE A 136 12.10 5.25 -4.36
CA ILE A 136 12.75 4.89 -3.08
C ILE A 136 11.69 4.50 -2.04
N THR A 137 10.63 5.31 -1.92
CA THR A 137 9.53 5.04 -0.99
C THR A 137 8.89 3.68 -1.28
N SER A 138 8.63 3.33 -2.54
CA SER A 138 8.03 2.06 -2.91
C SER A 138 8.93 0.86 -2.59
N ILE A 139 10.23 0.99 -2.77
CA ILE A 139 11.22 -0.05 -2.39
C ILE A 139 11.18 -0.28 -0.87
N GLU A 140 11.18 0.79 -0.08
CA GLU A 140 11.14 0.68 1.38
C GLU A 140 9.81 0.11 1.89
N VAL A 141 8.67 0.50 1.28
CA VAL A 141 7.35 -0.07 1.57
C VAL A 141 7.30 -1.56 1.25
N ALA A 142 7.73 -1.96 0.05
CA ALA A 142 7.75 -3.35 -0.36
C ALA A 142 8.67 -4.21 0.52
N ALA A 143 9.79 -3.66 1.01
CA ALA A 143 10.71 -4.36 1.92
C ALA A 143 10.06 -4.73 3.27
N THR A 144 8.98 -4.06 3.67
CA THR A 144 8.19 -4.39 4.86
C THR A 144 7.00 -5.32 4.57
N GLY A 145 6.88 -5.82 3.33
CA GLY A 145 5.81 -6.72 2.89
C GLY A 145 4.51 -6.01 2.49
N ILE A 146 4.45 -4.69 2.65
CA ILE A 146 3.22 -3.92 2.40
C ILE A 146 3.02 -3.72 0.89
N ASP A 147 1.79 -3.96 0.43
CA ASP A 147 1.45 -4.00 -1.00
C ASP A 147 0.85 -2.69 -1.53
N TRP A 148 0.38 -1.82 -0.64
CA TRP A 148 -0.43 -0.67 -1.00
C TRP A 148 -0.08 0.56 -0.16
N THR A 149 0.09 1.70 -0.83
CA THR A 149 0.17 3.01 -0.16
C THR A 149 -0.98 3.92 -0.61
N PHE A 150 -1.45 4.79 0.29
CA PHE A 150 -2.47 5.80 0.00
C PHE A 150 -1.89 7.06 -0.67
N ALA A 151 -0.58 7.11 -0.87
CA ALA A 151 0.11 8.15 -1.63
C ALA A 151 0.04 7.89 -3.15
N PRO A 152 0.18 8.95 -3.98
CA PRO A 152 0.33 10.36 -3.61
C PRO A 152 -1.02 11.06 -3.36
N CYS A 153 -0.99 12.16 -2.57
CA CYS A 153 -2.15 13.04 -2.42
C CYS A 153 -2.37 13.86 -3.70
N LEU A 154 -3.57 13.75 -4.27
CA LEU A 154 -3.95 14.37 -5.56
C LEU A 154 -4.68 15.72 -5.38
N SER A 155 -4.85 16.18 -4.15
CA SER A 155 -5.59 17.41 -3.88
C SER A 155 -4.84 18.64 -4.39
N SER A 156 -5.62 19.62 -4.90
CA SER A 156 -5.17 20.96 -5.25
C SER A 156 -5.82 21.95 -4.26
N PRO A 157 -5.25 22.13 -3.05
CA PRO A 157 -5.88 22.94 -2.02
C PRO A 157 -5.85 24.41 -2.39
N GLU A 158 -7.03 25.04 -2.46
CA GLU A 158 -7.20 26.48 -2.71
C GLU A 158 -7.32 27.29 -1.42
N ASP A 159 -7.73 26.65 -0.33
CA ASP A 159 -7.92 27.29 0.99
C ASP A 159 -6.86 26.81 1.97
N TYR A 160 -5.93 27.70 2.33
CA TYR A 160 -4.83 27.39 3.27
C TYR A 160 -5.28 27.12 4.71
N ARG A 161 -6.55 27.35 5.04
CA ARG A 161 -7.13 26.98 6.35
C ARG A 161 -7.36 25.47 6.46
N TRP A 162 -7.37 24.75 5.33
CA TRP A 162 -7.46 23.29 5.34
C TRP A 162 -6.21 22.67 5.97
N GLY A 163 -6.38 21.91 7.06
CA GLY A 163 -5.28 21.38 7.86
C GLY A 163 -4.34 20.41 7.12
N ARG A 164 -4.75 19.92 5.93
CA ARG A 164 -3.95 19.00 5.10
C ARG A 164 -3.38 19.66 3.83
N THR A 165 -3.34 20.97 3.78
CA THR A 165 -2.79 21.73 2.63
C THR A 165 -1.38 21.29 2.27
N TYR A 166 -0.54 20.98 3.25
CA TYR A 166 0.85 20.56 3.08
C TYR A 166 1.01 19.20 2.38
N GLU A 167 -0.05 18.39 2.35
CA GLU A 167 -0.03 17.09 1.67
C GLU A 167 -0.18 17.20 0.14
N GLY A 168 -0.72 18.30 -0.36
CA GLY A 168 -0.83 18.59 -1.79
C GLY A 168 0.45 19.16 -2.38
N PHE A 169 0.72 18.87 -3.65
CA PHE A 169 1.88 19.44 -4.35
C PHE A 169 1.73 20.92 -4.65
N SER A 170 0.54 21.39 -4.98
CA SER A 170 0.24 22.77 -5.37
C SER A 170 -1.25 23.06 -5.35
N SER A 171 -1.62 24.34 -5.29
CA SER A 171 -2.97 24.81 -5.60
C SER A 171 -3.25 24.88 -7.11
N ASP A 172 -2.21 24.82 -7.97
CA ASP A 172 -2.36 24.74 -9.42
C ASP A 172 -2.54 23.28 -9.87
N PRO A 173 -3.73 22.91 -10.41
CA PRO A 173 -3.99 21.55 -10.86
C PRO A 173 -3.02 21.04 -11.93
N LYS A 174 -2.44 21.93 -12.75
CA LYS A 174 -1.48 21.54 -13.81
C LYS A 174 -0.15 21.08 -13.20
N ILE A 175 0.29 21.72 -12.11
CA ILE A 175 1.48 21.29 -11.37
C ILE A 175 1.19 19.96 -10.70
N VAL A 176 0.02 19.81 -10.07
CA VAL A 176 -0.41 18.56 -9.44
C VAL A 176 -0.43 17.41 -10.46
N GLU A 177 -1.09 17.59 -11.60
CA GLU A 177 -1.14 16.57 -12.67
C GLU A 177 0.26 16.11 -13.11
N LYS A 178 1.17 17.06 -13.36
CA LYS A 178 2.54 16.78 -13.77
C LYS A 178 3.31 15.96 -12.74
N LEU A 179 3.25 16.37 -11.47
CA LEU A 179 4.02 15.75 -10.41
C LEU A 179 3.42 14.42 -9.94
N VAL A 180 2.10 14.32 -9.87
CA VAL A 180 1.40 13.09 -9.52
C VAL A 180 1.67 11.98 -10.53
N LYS A 181 1.68 12.31 -11.83
CA LYS A 181 2.03 11.34 -12.88
C LYS A 181 3.44 10.75 -12.63
N ALA A 182 4.41 11.59 -12.29
CA ALA A 182 5.76 11.15 -11.96
C ALA A 182 5.78 10.30 -10.68
N ALA A 183 5.02 10.70 -9.65
CA ALA A 183 4.92 9.96 -8.40
C ALA A 183 4.34 8.55 -8.61
N VAL A 184 3.22 8.43 -9.32
CA VAL A 184 2.58 7.13 -9.59
C VAL A 184 3.53 6.21 -10.37
N LEU A 185 4.22 6.73 -11.39
CA LEU A 185 5.21 5.95 -12.14
C LEU A 185 6.36 5.47 -11.23
N GLY A 186 6.82 6.31 -10.32
CA GLY A 186 7.85 5.94 -9.34
C GLY A 186 7.36 4.84 -8.38
N TYR A 187 6.17 4.97 -7.82
CA TYR A 187 5.59 3.95 -6.94
C TYR A 187 5.37 2.61 -7.64
N GLN A 188 5.05 2.59 -8.92
CA GLN A 188 4.74 1.38 -9.67
C GLN A 188 5.95 0.74 -10.35
N ASN A 189 7.12 1.36 -10.29
CA ASN A 189 8.33 0.85 -10.97
C ASN A 189 9.07 -0.23 -10.18
N VAL A 190 8.58 -0.65 -9.02
CA VAL A 190 9.19 -1.74 -8.27
C VAL A 190 8.95 -3.06 -9.00
N THR A 191 9.97 -3.53 -9.69
CA THR A 191 10.06 -4.93 -10.07
C THR A 191 10.45 -5.70 -8.80
N THR A 192 9.45 -6.21 -8.08
CA THR A 192 9.71 -7.25 -7.07
C THR A 192 10.30 -8.45 -7.81
N GLY A 193 11.59 -8.66 -7.59
CA GLY A 193 12.37 -9.76 -8.17
C GLY A 193 11.88 -11.13 -7.70
#